data_dc5b7b7156328d1832ddc2318b982992
#
_entry.id   dc5b7b7156328d1832ddc2318b982992
#
_cell.length_a   1.000
_cell.length_b   1.000
_cell.length_c   1.000
_cell.angle_alpha   90.00
_cell.angle_beta   90.00
_cell.angle_gamma   90.00
#
_symmetry.space_group_name_H-M   'P 1'
#
loop_
_entity.id
_entity.type
_entity.pdbx_description
1 polymer ?
#
loop_
_entity_poly.entity_id
_entity_poly.type
_entity_poly.pdbx_seq_one_letter_code
_entity_poly.pdbx_strand_id
1 'polypeptide(L)'
;MTNAYRQFCKANPHVPVFAQDWYLDAVCESGEWNAAIVEEGEQVVAAMPYFLKKKGPFRYIAMPLFTKHLGPYLRQAGAPYSLTETHRLYGALIDQLPEVDAFEQDFSPIVSNWLPFYWKGYQQSTRYTYRLVLDDLDRIYDGINRNMQRNIRKAQATVSVLQGGNIEDLYRINRMSFDRQALKLPYHFDLLKKHDEALALHQARQLFFAVDDSGRMHSASSLIFDAQTAYYHIAGDDPEARNSGAGILLTWEAIRYTKEVLGLNHFDFEGSMMQNVEAIRRQFGAVQQPYFRVWKTNSRILRWLGR
;
A
#
# COMPACT_ATOMS: atom_id res chain seq x y z
N MET A 1 5.74 14.13 -19.64
CA MET A 1 6.17 13.20 -18.61
C MET A 1 5.05 12.24 -18.17
N THR A 2 3.85 12.69 -17.87
CA THR A 2 2.74 11.80 -17.47
C THR A 2 2.40 10.75 -18.54
N ASN A 3 2.38 11.11 -19.84
CA ASN A 3 2.12 10.13 -20.90
C ASN A 3 3.22 9.06 -21.04
N ALA A 4 4.49 9.43 -20.86
CA ALA A 4 5.59 8.47 -20.86
C ALA A 4 5.50 7.51 -19.66
N TYR A 5 5.10 8.02 -18.49
CA TYR A 5 4.84 7.17 -17.33
C TYR A 5 3.66 6.21 -17.53
N ARG A 6 2.57 6.66 -18.16
CA ARG A 6 1.44 5.80 -18.53
C ARG A 6 1.85 4.66 -19.45
N GLN A 7 2.72 4.95 -20.43
CA GLN A 7 3.29 3.93 -21.31
C GLN A 7 4.21 2.99 -20.53
N PHE A 8 5.02 3.53 -19.60
CA PHE A 8 5.87 2.72 -18.73
C PHE A 8 5.05 1.74 -17.88
N CYS A 9 3.96 2.16 -17.24
CA CYS A 9 3.08 1.28 -16.47
C CYS A 9 2.50 0.16 -17.34
N LYS A 10 2.00 0.48 -18.55
CA LYS A 10 1.47 -0.51 -19.50
C LYS A 10 2.50 -1.55 -19.92
N ALA A 11 3.75 -1.14 -20.12
CA ALA A 11 4.84 -2.01 -20.54
C ALA A 11 5.49 -2.79 -19.37
N ASN A 12 5.18 -2.43 -18.12
CA ASN A 12 5.81 -2.98 -16.92
C ASN A 12 4.77 -3.40 -15.87
N PRO A 13 4.12 -4.55 -16.04
CA PRO A 13 3.05 -5.02 -15.14
C PRO A 13 3.52 -5.32 -13.71
N HIS A 14 4.84 -5.32 -13.46
CA HIS A 14 5.43 -5.45 -12.13
C HIS A 14 5.44 -4.13 -11.32
N VAL A 15 5.06 -3.00 -11.93
CA VAL A 15 4.84 -1.77 -11.17
C VAL A 15 3.69 -1.99 -10.21
N PRO A 16 3.88 -1.82 -8.89
CA PRO A 16 2.85 -2.10 -7.90
C PRO A 16 1.58 -1.28 -8.12
N VAL A 17 0.45 -1.81 -7.67
CA VAL A 17 -0.88 -1.15 -7.80
C VAL A 17 -0.85 0.30 -7.34
N PHE A 18 -0.15 0.62 -6.25
CA PHE A 18 -0.03 1.97 -5.69
C PHE A 18 0.63 2.99 -6.62
N ALA A 19 1.43 2.52 -7.57
CA ALA A 19 2.17 3.36 -8.51
C ALA A 19 1.60 3.31 -9.93
N GLN A 20 0.51 2.59 -10.16
CA GLN A 20 -0.17 2.61 -11.44
C GLN A 20 -0.72 4.02 -11.73
N ASP A 21 -0.63 4.45 -12.96
CA ASP A 21 -1.06 5.80 -13.38
C ASP A 21 -2.53 6.09 -13.07
N TRP A 22 -3.42 5.13 -13.34
CA TRP A 22 -4.83 5.22 -13.02
C TRP A 22 -5.12 5.27 -11.51
N TYR A 23 -4.29 4.60 -10.69
CA TYR A 23 -4.38 4.65 -9.23
C TYR A 23 -4.02 6.06 -8.74
N LEU A 24 -2.92 6.62 -9.25
CA LEU A 24 -2.49 7.99 -8.91
C LEU A 24 -3.52 9.04 -9.34
N ASP A 25 -4.18 8.86 -10.50
CA ASP A 25 -5.30 9.71 -10.93
C ASP A 25 -6.46 9.72 -9.91
N ALA A 26 -6.68 8.61 -9.21
CA ALA A 26 -7.75 8.49 -8.23
C ALA A 26 -7.39 9.08 -6.86
N VAL A 27 -6.15 8.93 -6.39
CA VAL A 27 -5.77 9.23 -4.99
C VAL A 27 -5.02 10.54 -4.81
N CYS A 28 -4.51 11.16 -5.87
CA CYS A 28 -3.74 12.42 -5.79
C CYS A 28 -4.64 13.64 -5.72
N GLU A 29 -5.45 13.72 -4.67
CA GLU A 29 -6.37 14.84 -4.44
C GLU A 29 -5.65 16.07 -3.85
N SER A 30 -6.11 17.26 -4.23
CA SER A 30 -5.57 18.55 -3.76
C SER A 30 -4.08 18.73 -4.07
N GLY A 31 -3.65 18.25 -5.21
CA GLY A 31 -2.30 18.37 -5.74
C GLY A 31 -2.22 17.79 -7.14
N GLU A 32 -1.01 17.58 -7.61
CA GLU A 32 -0.72 17.04 -8.94
C GLU A 32 0.29 15.89 -8.83
N TRP A 33 0.03 14.77 -9.48
CA TRP A 33 1.08 13.77 -9.63
C TRP A 33 1.79 13.92 -10.98
N ASN A 34 3.05 13.57 -11.00
CA ASN A 34 3.89 13.50 -12.19
C ASN A 34 4.97 12.43 -11.96
N ALA A 35 5.87 12.24 -12.92
CA ALA A 35 6.98 11.31 -12.78
C ALA A 35 8.28 11.88 -13.35
N ALA A 36 9.39 11.63 -12.66
CA ALA A 36 10.71 11.70 -13.26
C ALA A 36 10.90 10.47 -14.16
N ILE A 37 11.49 10.65 -15.34
CA ILE A 37 11.57 9.62 -16.40
C ILE A 37 12.99 9.61 -16.98
N VAL A 38 13.60 8.43 -17.07
CA VAL A 38 14.84 8.24 -17.83
C VAL A 38 14.55 7.39 -19.06
N GLU A 39 14.90 7.92 -20.22
CA GLU A 39 14.74 7.25 -21.51
C GLU A 39 16.10 6.87 -22.07
N GLU A 40 16.17 5.72 -22.71
CA GLU A 40 17.30 5.25 -23.53
C GLU A 40 16.77 4.86 -24.92
N GLY A 41 17.12 5.64 -25.93
CA GLY A 41 16.44 5.59 -27.22
C GLY A 41 14.96 5.99 -27.08
N GLU A 42 14.06 5.15 -27.59
CA GLU A 42 12.60 5.38 -27.52
C GLU A 42 11.93 4.71 -26.30
N GLN A 43 12.73 4.20 -25.35
CA GLN A 43 12.20 3.39 -24.25
C GLN A 43 12.45 4.04 -22.90
N VAL A 44 11.41 4.09 -22.09
CA VAL A 44 11.55 4.45 -20.67
C VAL A 44 12.19 3.28 -19.92
N VAL A 45 13.41 3.51 -19.39
CA VAL A 45 14.17 2.49 -18.64
C VAL A 45 14.06 2.65 -17.13
N ALA A 46 13.74 3.87 -16.66
CA ALA A 46 13.48 4.13 -15.24
C ALA A 46 12.42 5.22 -15.08
N ALA A 47 11.61 5.09 -14.04
CA ALA A 47 10.54 6.04 -13.72
C ALA A 47 10.37 6.17 -12.22
N MET A 48 10.05 7.38 -11.76
CA MET A 48 9.77 7.68 -10.36
C MET A 48 8.56 8.61 -10.26
N PRO A 49 7.34 8.08 -9.97
CA PRO A 49 6.18 8.91 -9.77
C PRO A 49 6.28 9.66 -8.44
N TYR A 50 5.72 10.86 -8.42
CA TYR A 50 5.66 11.69 -7.24
C TYR A 50 4.36 12.49 -7.18
N PHE A 51 3.93 12.82 -5.96
CA PHE A 51 2.75 13.64 -5.71
C PHE A 51 3.15 14.99 -5.16
N LEU A 52 2.93 16.05 -5.94
CA LEU A 52 3.28 17.43 -5.62
C LEU A 52 2.08 18.14 -4.98
N LYS A 53 2.30 18.70 -3.80
CA LYS A 53 1.31 19.49 -3.07
C LYS A 53 1.82 20.90 -2.76
N LYS A 54 0.88 21.79 -2.45
CA LYS A 54 1.17 23.14 -1.93
C LYS A 54 0.47 23.35 -0.60
N LYS A 55 1.15 23.98 0.36
CA LYS A 55 0.56 24.45 1.61
C LYS A 55 1.09 25.84 1.94
N GLY A 56 0.25 26.86 1.77
CA GLY A 56 0.70 28.23 1.79
C GLY A 56 1.77 28.47 0.72
N PRO A 57 2.92 29.09 1.04
CA PRO A 57 3.99 29.33 0.07
C PRO A 57 4.83 28.08 -0.26
N PHE A 58 4.69 27.00 0.51
CA PHE A 58 5.56 25.83 0.40
C PHE A 58 5.05 24.83 -0.62
N ARG A 59 6.00 24.28 -1.41
CA ARG A 59 5.79 23.14 -2.32
C ARG A 59 6.47 21.92 -1.74
N TYR A 60 5.81 20.78 -1.76
CA TYR A 60 6.37 19.54 -1.22
C TYR A 60 5.88 18.31 -1.97
N ILE A 61 6.77 17.32 -2.07
CA ILE A 61 6.42 15.98 -2.50
C ILE A 61 6.06 15.16 -1.26
N ALA A 62 4.90 14.49 -1.30
CA ALA A 62 4.37 13.69 -0.21
C ALA A 62 3.75 12.40 -0.72
N MET A 63 3.43 11.48 0.18
CA MET A 63 2.64 10.30 -0.16
C MET A 63 1.17 10.68 -0.36
N PRO A 64 0.52 10.20 -1.44
CA PRO A 64 -0.94 10.27 -1.56
C PRO A 64 -1.61 9.45 -0.44
N LEU A 65 -2.85 9.78 -0.12
CA LEU A 65 -3.68 8.91 0.73
C LEU A 65 -3.87 7.55 0.05
N PHE A 66 -4.09 6.51 0.84
CA PHE A 66 -4.22 5.11 0.39
C PHE A 66 -2.97 4.52 -0.28
N THR A 67 -1.92 5.30 -0.50
CA THR A 67 -0.69 4.85 -1.17
C THR A 67 0.34 4.40 -0.15
N LYS A 68 0.69 3.12 -0.19
CA LYS A 68 1.64 2.55 0.77
C LYS A 68 3.09 2.72 0.34
N HIS A 69 3.34 2.52 -0.93
CA HIS A 69 4.68 2.57 -1.51
C HIS A 69 4.66 3.31 -2.84
N LEU A 70 5.65 4.13 -3.04
CA LEU A 70 6.09 4.65 -4.33
C LEU A 70 7.58 4.35 -4.48
N GLY A 71 8.22 4.93 -5.47
CA GLY A 71 9.66 4.89 -5.52
C GLY A 71 10.18 4.84 -6.94
N PRO A 72 11.49 4.78 -7.10
CA PRO A 72 12.06 4.52 -8.40
C PRO A 72 11.77 3.08 -8.84
N TYR A 73 11.29 2.94 -10.07
CA TYR A 73 11.06 1.68 -10.74
C TYR A 73 11.96 1.60 -11.96
N LEU A 74 12.60 0.45 -12.15
CA LEU A 74 13.41 0.16 -13.32
C LEU A 74 12.62 -0.77 -14.24
N ARG A 75 12.75 -0.59 -15.55
CA ARG A 75 12.17 -1.50 -16.52
C ARG A 75 12.77 -2.90 -16.34
N GLN A 76 11.93 -3.92 -16.31
CA GLN A 76 12.42 -5.29 -16.35
C GLN A 76 12.76 -5.66 -17.80
N ALA A 77 14.03 -5.79 -18.10
CA ALA A 77 14.55 -6.14 -19.44
C ALA A 77 15.59 -7.27 -19.33
N GLY A 78 15.13 -8.51 -19.36
CA GLY A 78 16.02 -9.68 -19.36
C GLY A 78 16.88 -9.80 -18.10
N ALA A 79 18.14 -9.36 -18.15
CA ALA A 79 19.03 -9.39 -17.00
C ALA A 79 18.79 -8.23 -16.02
N PRO A 80 19.00 -8.43 -14.70
CA PRO A 80 18.96 -7.34 -13.73
C PRO A 80 20.02 -6.25 -14.05
N TYR A 81 19.67 -5.00 -13.78
CA TYR A 81 20.64 -3.90 -13.88
C TYR A 81 21.81 -4.10 -12.91
N SER A 82 23.00 -3.78 -13.35
CA SER A 82 24.17 -3.71 -12.48
C SER A 82 23.98 -2.62 -11.40
N LEU A 83 24.73 -2.72 -10.31
CA LEU A 83 24.71 -1.71 -9.26
C LEU A 83 25.07 -0.31 -9.80
N THR A 84 26.05 -0.26 -10.69
CA THR A 84 26.50 1.00 -11.34
C THR A 84 25.39 1.63 -12.18
N GLU A 85 24.69 0.84 -12.96
CA GLU A 85 23.55 1.33 -13.78
C GLU A 85 22.38 1.77 -12.92
N THR A 86 22.04 1.00 -11.87
CA THR A 86 21.02 1.38 -10.90
C THR A 86 21.34 2.73 -10.25
N HIS A 87 22.59 2.96 -9.84
CA HIS A 87 23.02 4.25 -9.29
C HIS A 87 22.91 5.39 -10.30
N ARG A 88 23.33 5.16 -11.54
CA ARG A 88 23.21 6.15 -12.64
C ARG A 88 21.75 6.51 -12.89
N LEU A 89 20.87 5.52 -13.02
CA LEU A 89 19.45 5.72 -13.31
C LEU A 89 18.74 6.43 -12.14
N TYR A 90 18.98 6.01 -10.90
CA TYR A 90 18.41 6.70 -9.74
C TYR A 90 18.91 8.13 -9.61
N GLY A 91 20.21 8.37 -9.85
CA GLY A 91 20.77 9.72 -9.88
C GLY A 91 20.07 10.62 -10.91
N ALA A 92 19.87 10.10 -12.12
CA ALA A 92 19.19 10.82 -13.19
C ALA A 92 17.71 11.10 -12.87
N LEU A 93 17.00 10.18 -12.20
CA LEU A 93 15.63 10.41 -11.72
C LEU A 93 15.58 11.52 -10.67
N ILE A 94 16.51 11.50 -9.70
CA ILE A 94 16.56 12.53 -8.64
C ILE A 94 16.81 13.91 -9.24
N ASP A 95 17.68 14.02 -10.26
CA ASP A 95 18.03 15.29 -10.92
C ASP A 95 16.85 15.88 -11.72
N GLN A 96 15.84 15.08 -12.03
CA GLN A 96 14.60 15.51 -12.71
C GLN A 96 13.46 15.85 -11.73
N LEU A 97 13.61 15.60 -10.44
CA LEU A 97 12.59 15.99 -9.47
C LEU A 97 12.44 17.52 -9.44
N PRO A 98 11.22 18.05 -9.31
CA PRO A 98 11.03 19.49 -9.24
C PRO A 98 11.66 20.06 -7.96
N GLU A 99 12.07 21.31 -8.02
CA GLU A 99 12.47 22.05 -6.82
C GLU A 99 11.29 22.14 -5.86
N VAL A 100 11.48 21.64 -4.64
CA VAL A 100 10.48 21.61 -3.58
C VAL A 100 11.10 21.99 -2.24
N ASP A 101 10.30 22.51 -1.33
CA ASP A 101 10.72 22.84 0.03
C ASP A 101 10.95 21.60 0.89
N ALA A 102 10.18 20.53 0.64
CA ALA A 102 10.34 19.24 1.29
C ALA A 102 9.94 18.08 0.36
N PHE A 103 10.61 16.97 0.53
CA PHE A 103 10.35 15.69 -0.12
C PHE A 103 10.19 14.61 0.92
N GLU A 104 9.16 13.78 0.80
CA GLU A 104 9.02 12.54 1.57
C GLU A 104 8.31 11.48 0.72
N GLN A 105 8.94 10.30 0.58
CA GLN A 105 8.31 9.12 -0.03
C GLN A 105 8.68 7.84 0.73
N ASP A 106 7.71 6.94 0.82
CA ASP A 106 7.92 5.55 1.24
C ASP A 106 8.22 4.71 -0.01
N PHE A 107 9.41 4.16 -0.12
CA PHE A 107 9.82 3.36 -1.28
C PHE A 107 9.27 1.95 -1.20
N SER A 108 8.99 1.38 -2.35
CA SER A 108 8.62 -0.04 -2.44
C SER A 108 9.72 -0.93 -1.85
N PRO A 109 9.38 -2.04 -1.17
CA PRO A 109 10.38 -3.01 -0.68
C PRO A 109 11.31 -3.59 -1.76
N ILE A 110 10.98 -3.45 -3.03
CA ILE A 110 11.87 -3.82 -4.13
C ILE A 110 13.09 -2.90 -4.25
N VAL A 111 13.04 -1.70 -3.68
CA VAL A 111 14.14 -0.74 -3.66
C VAL A 111 15.05 -1.08 -2.50
N SER A 112 16.05 -1.92 -2.75
CA SER A 112 17.02 -2.36 -1.74
C SER A 112 18.19 -1.42 -1.51
N ASN A 113 18.35 -0.39 -2.36
CA ASN A 113 19.48 0.52 -2.35
C ASN A 113 19.02 1.98 -2.51
N TRP A 114 19.31 2.80 -1.53
CA TRP A 114 18.97 4.23 -1.54
C TRP A 114 20.22 5.14 -1.60
N LEU A 115 21.43 4.60 -1.78
CA LEU A 115 22.69 5.37 -1.80
C LEU A 115 22.67 6.58 -2.72
N PRO A 116 22.11 6.55 -3.95
CA PRO A 116 22.03 7.74 -4.80
C PRO A 116 21.26 8.90 -4.13
N PHE A 117 20.24 8.61 -3.34
CA PHE A 117 19.52 9.61 -2.55
C PHE A 117 20.39 10.16 -1.43
N TYR A 118 21.12 9.29 -0.70
CA TYR A 118 22.07 9.72 0.33
C TYR A 118 23.13 10.69 -0.22
N TRP A 119 23.72 10.38 -1.36
CA TRP A 119 24.72 11.24 -2.00
C TRP A 119 24.16 12.60 -2.43
N LYS A 120 22.87 12.68 -2.70
CA LYS A 120 22.14 13.93 -3.00
C LYS A 120 21.60 14.63 -1.75
N GLY A 121 22.00 14.18 -0.54
CA GLY A 121 21.66 14.80 0.74
C GLY A 121 20.26 14.48 1.29
N TYR A 122 19.64 13.39 0.82
CA TYR A 122 18.43 12.85 1.45
C TYR A 122 18.77 12.07 2.71
N GLN A 123 17.78 11.89 3.57
CA GLN A 123 17.82 11.08 4.78
C GLN A 123 16.85 9.90 4.64
N GLN A 124 17.00 8.87 5.47
CA GLN A 124 16.09 7.75 5.50
C GLN A 124 15.82 7.23 6.91
N SER A 125 14.66 6.60 7.08
CA SER A 125 14.38 5.68 8.18
C SER A 125 13.84 4.37 7.63
N THR A 126 14.21 3.27 8.30
CA THR A 126 13.68 1.96 7.95
C THR A 126 12.29 1.79 8.54
N ARG A 127 11.37 1.37 7.71
CA ARG A 127 10.02 0.94 8.04
C ARG A 127 9.85 -0.52 7.69
N TYR A 128 8.76 -1.12 8.14
CA TYR A 128 8.54 -2.56 7.94
C TYR A 128 7.15 -2.83 7.42
N THR A 129 7.08 -3.71 6.42
CA THR A 129 5.87 -4.44 6.07
C THR A 129 5.98 -5.89 6.50
N TYR A 130 4.89 -6.64 6.38
CA TYR A 130 4.81 -8.06 6.73
C TYR A 130 4.21 -8.81 5.57
N ARG A 131 4.93 -9.82 5.08
CA ARG A 131 4.55 -10.59 3.87
C ARG A 131 4.46 -12.06 4.16
N LEU A 132 3.50 -12.72 3.49
CA LEU A 132 3.40 -14.17 3.37
C LEU A 132 3.78 -14.57 1.96
N VAL A 133 4.54 -15.67 1.84
CA VAL A 133 4.68 -16.42 0.59
C VAL A 133 3.64 -17.53 0.64
N LEU A 134 2.74 -17.52 -0.34
CA LEU A 134 1.59 -18.44 -0.39
C LEU A 134 1.92 -19.66 -1.24
N ASP A 135 2.75 -20.55 -0.70
CA ASP A 135 3.09 -21.84 -1.33
C ASP A 135 2.01 -22.89 -1.05
N ASP A 136 1.66 -23.11 0.21
CA ASP A 136 0.71 -24.11 0.70
C ASP A 136 -0.17 -23.52 1.81
N LEU A 137 -1.49 -23.50 1.62
CA LEU A 137 -2.44 -22.88 2.55
C LEU A 137 -2.55 -23.64 3.87
N ASP A 138 -2.46 -24.95 3.86
CA ASP A 138 -2.53 -25.77 5.09
C ASP A 138 -1.31 -25.47 5.96
N ARG A 139 -0.12 -25.43 5.34
CA ARG A 139 1.11 -25.05 6.02
C ARG A 139 1.07 -23.62 6.57
N ILE A 140 0.51 -22.68 5.80
CA ILE A 140 0.34 -21.29 6.26
C ILE A 140 -0.62 -21.27 7.45
N TYR A 141 -1.77 -21.97 7.38
CA TYR A 141 -2.73 -22.05 8.48
C TYR A 141 -2.12 -22.62 9.75
N ASP A 142 -1.34 -23.69 9.63
CA ASP A 142 -0.63 -24.32 10.76
C ASP A 142 0.40 -23.39 11.39
N GLY A 143 1.01 -22.49 10.59
CA GLY A 143 1.92 -21.45 11.04
C GLY A 143 1.25 -20.28 11.77
N ILE A 144 -0.08 -20.13 11.66
CA ILE A 144 -0.83 -19.09 12.38
C ILE A 144 -0.84 -19.41 13.89
N ASN A 145 -0.66 -18.37 14.71
CA ASN A 145 -0.74 -18.51 16.16
C ASN A 145 -2.05 -19.18 16.60
N ARG A 146 -1.97 -20.13 17.56
CA ARG A 146 -3.12 -20.94 18.03
C ARG A 146 -4.31 -20.09 18.50
N ASN A 147 -4.09 -18.91 19.09
CA ASN A 147 -5.17 -18.02 19.48
C ASN A 147 -5.89 -17.43 18.25
N MET A 148 -5.15 -17.09 17.21
CA MET A 148 -5.74 -16.62 15.94
C MET A 148 -6.53 -17.74 15.25
N GLN A 149 -6.00 -18.95 15.18
CA GLN A 149 -6.74 -20.11 14.65
C GLN A 149 -8.05 -20.37 15.43
N ARG A 150 -8.02 -20.21 16.77
CA ARG A 150 -9.24 -20.33 17.60
C ARG A 150 -10.25 -19.25 17.26
N ASN A 151 -9.80 -18.01 17.07
CA ASN A 151 -10.67 -16.89 16.68
C ASN A 151 -11.26 -17.09 15.28
N ILE A 152 -10.49 -17.62 14.33
CA ILE A 152 -10.99 -17.98 12.99
C ILE A 152 -12.12 -18.99 13.12
N ARG A 153 -11.89 -20.13 13.81
CA ARG A 153 -12.93 -21.16 14.01
C ARG A 153 -14.16 -20.63 14.75
N LYS A 154 -13.98 -19.79 15.77
CA LYS A 154 -15.08 -19.15 16.48
C LYS A 154 -15.91 -18.27 15.55
N ALA A 155 -15.26 -17.45 14.75
CA ALA A 155 -15.93 -16.56 13.80
C ALA A 155 -16.69 -17.35 12.73
N GLN A 156 -16.09 -18.41 12.17
CA GLN A 156 -16.75 -19.32 11.22
C GLN A 156 -18.06 -19.93 11.73
N ALA A 157 -18.19 -20.09 13.05
CA ALA A 157 -19.42 -20.59 13.67
C ALA A 157 -20.47 -19.50 13.95
N THR A 158 -20.15 -18.22 13.75
CA THR A 158 -21.01 -17.10 14.17
C THR A 158 -21.29 -16.09 13.07
N VAL A 159 -20.49 -16.06 12.01
CA VAL A 159 -20.66 -15.14 10.88
C VAL A 159 -20.42 -15.85 9.56
N SER A 160 -21.13 -15.39 8.53
CA SER A 160 -20.88 -15.73 7.13
C SER A 160 -19.99 -14.67 6.49
N VAL A 161 -19.09 -15.09 5.60
CA VAL A 161 -18.25 -14.16 4.84
C VAL A 161 -18.86 -13.90 3.47
N LEU A 162 -19.22 -12.66 3.22
CA LEU A 162 -19.72 -12.18 1.94
C LEU A 162 -18.58 -11.56 1.14
N GLN A 163 -18.51 -11.88 -0.15
CA GLN A 163 -17.58 -11.32 -1.11
C GLN A 163 -18.32 -10.32 -2.01
N GLY A 164 -17.67 -9.19 -2.33
CA GLY A 164 -18.33 -8.09 -3.05
C GLY A 164 -18.99 -7.12 -2.08
N GLY A 165 -20.07 -6.44 -2.53
CA GLY A 165 -20.76 -5.44 -1.73
C GLY A 165 -20.32 -4.01 -2.04
N ASN A 166 -20.74 -3.06 -1.22
CA ASN A 166 -20.55 -1.63 -1.47
C ASN A 166 -19.46 -1.02 -0.57
N ILE A 167 -18.89 0.06 -1.03
CA ILE A 167 -17.80 0.76 -0.32
C ILE A 167 -18.32 1.56 0.88
N GLU A 168 -19.60 1.92 0.87
CA GLU A 168 -20.28 2.64 1.95
C GLU A 168 -20.24 1.83 3.26
N ASP A 169 -20.48 0.53 3.18
CA ASP A 169 -20.42 -0.37 4.33
C ASP A 169 -19.00 -0.52 4.87
N LEU A 170 -18.02 -0.66 3.99
CA LEU A 170 -16.60 -0.66 4.40
C LEU A 170 -16.25 0.65 5.10
N TYR A 171 -16.64 1.80 4.53
CA TYR A 171 -16.40 3.12 5.14
C TYR A 171 -17.03 3.23 6.53
N ARG A 172 -18.29 2.81 6.67
CA ARG A 172 -19.01 2.84 7.93
C ARG A 172 -18.29 2.01 9.02
N ILE A 173 -17.94 0.77 8.72
CA ILE A 173 -17.25 -0.13 9.66
C ILE A 173 -15.83 0.35 9.96
N ASN A 174 -15.09 0.84 8.97
CA ASN A 174 -13.76 1.39 9.18
C ASN A 174 -13.81 2.63 10.09
N ARG A 175 -14.78 3.54 9.86
CA ARG A 175 -14.99 4.71 10.70
C ARG A 175 -15.26 4.34 12.16
N MET A 176 -16.11 3.33 12.43
CA MET A 176 -16.35 2.85 13.79
C MET A 176 -15.08 2.42 14.52
N SER A 177 -14.14 1.81 13.79
CA SER A 177 -12.83 1.43 14.34
C SER A 177 -11.96 2.63 14.73
N PHE A 178 -12.02 3.73 13.97
CA PHE A 178 -11.31 4.98 14.27
C PHE A 178 -11.97 5.73 15.43
N ASP A 179 -13.30 5.87 15.41
CA ASP A 179 -14.08 6.53 16.45
C ASP A 179 -13.84 5.88 17.83
N ARG A 180 -13.81 4.54 17.90
CA ARG A 180 -13.47 3.78 19.11
C ARG A 180 -12.08 4.13 19.68
N GLN A 181 -11.12 4.45 18.81
CA GLN A 181 -9.76 4.83 19.22
C GLN A 181 -9.62 6.33 19.49
N ALA A 182 -10.70 7.08 19.41
CA ALA A 182 -10.71 8.55 19.45
C ALA A 182 -9.78 9.17 18.38
N LEU A 183 -9.63 8.50 17.24
CA LEU A 183 -8.84 8.96 16.10
C LEU A 183 -9.75 9.50 15.02
N LYS A 184 -9.31 10.58 14.38
CA LYS A 184 -9.98 11.11 13.20
C LYS A 184 -9.61 10.26 11.98
N LEU A 185 -10.62 9.84 11.22
CA LEU A 185 -10.38 9.18 9.93
C LEU A 185 -9.60 10.13 8.99
N PRO A 186 -8.47 9.71 8.40
CA PRO A 186 -7.60 10.61 7.65
C PRO A 186 -8.14 10.98 6.26
N TYR A 187 -9.24 10.41 5.83
CA TYR A 187 -9.87 10.64 4.53
C TYR A 187 -11.39 10.82 4.67
N HIS A 188 -12.00 11.44 3.66
CA HIS A 188 -13.45 11.57 3.53
C HIS A 188 -13.99 10.51 2.56
N PHE A 189 -15.31 10.30 2.62
CA PHE A 189 -15.97 9.24 1.86
C PHE A 189 -15.77 9.37 0.34
N ASP A 190 -15.89 10.58 -0.22
CA ASP A 190 -15.79 10.79 -1.67
C ASP A 190 -14.42 10.36 -2.24
N LEU A 191 -13.34 10.61 -1.50
CA LEU A 191 -12.01 10.14 -1.92
C LEU A 191 -11.91 8.61 -1.86
N LEU A 192 -12.45 7.97 -0.82
CA LEU A 192 -12.50 6.51 -0.75
C LEU A 192 -13.33 5.92 -1.89
N LYS A 193 -14.47 6.53 -2.20
CA LYS A 193 -15.33 6.10 -3.30
C LYS A 193 -14.63 6.19 -4.64
N LYS A 194 -13.99 7.32 -4.92
CA LYS A 194 -13.18 7.51 -6.15
C LYS A 194 -12.06 6.48 -6.26
N HIS A 195 -11.39 6.19 -5.15
CA HIS A 195 -10.35 5.17 -5.09
C HIS A 195 -10.92 3.77 -5.37
N ASP A 196 -12.04 3.39 -4.74
CA ASP A 196 -12.72 2.11 -4.95
C ASP A 196 -13.22 1.93 -6.39
N GLU A 197 -13.81 2.97 -6.97
CA GLU A 197 -14.28 2.98 -8.37
C GLU A 197 -13.13 2.73 -9.35
N ALA A 198 -11.97 3.36 -9.14
CA ALA A 198 -10.78 3.14 -9.96
C ALA A 198 -10.26 1.70 -9.83
N LEU A 199 -10.18 1.18 -8.61
CA LEU A 199 -9.77 -0.20 -8.35
C LEU A 199 -10.74 -1.22 -8.97
N ALA A 200 -12.06 -0.97 -8.87
CA ALA A 200 -13.08 -1.82 -9.46
C ALA A 200 -13.01 -1.83 -10.99
N LEU A 201 -12.84 -0.66 -11.62
CA LEU A 201 -12.67 -0.53 -13.05
C LEU A 201 -11.49 -1.33 -13.60
N HIS A 202 -10.39 -1.38 -12.83
CA HIS A 202 -9.18 -2.12 -13.17
C HIS A 202 -9.15 -3.55 -12.61
N GLN A 203 -10.27 -4.03 -12.03
CA GLN A 203 -10.38 -5.37 -11.44
C GLN A 203 -9.25 -5.65 -10.43
N ALA A 204 -8.85 -4.64 -9.66
CA ALA A 204 -7.71 -4.65 -8.76
C ALA A 204 -8.12 -4.67 -7.28
N ARG A 205 -9.37 -5.04 -6.96
CA ARG A 205 -9.84 -5.11 -5.57
C ARG A 205 -10.88 -6.21 -5.34
N GLN A 206 -10.97 -6.65 -4.08
CA GLN A 206 -12.03 -7.48 -3.53
C GLN A 206 -12.43 -6.95 -2.14
N LEU A 207 -13.74 -6.84 -1.91
CA LEU A 207 -14.30 -6.50 -0.60
C LEU A 207 -14.79 -7.76 0.11
N PHE A 208 -14.62 -7.82 1.42
CA PHE A 208 -15.09 -8.90 2.28
C PHE A 208 -15.86 -8.31 3.46
N PHE A 209 -16.99 -8.94 3.81
CA PHE A 209 -17.82 -8.57 4.93
C PHE A 209 -18.17 -9.81 5.75
N ALA A 210 -18.02 -9.71 7.06
CA ALA A 210 -18.44 -10.76 7.99
C ALA A 210 -19.78 -10.36 8.64
N VAL A 211 -20.83 -11.13 8.36
CA VAL A 211 -22.21 -10.82 8.74
C VAL A 211 -22.80 -11.98 9.50
N ASP A 212 -23.49 -11.73 10.63
CA ASP A 212 -24.19 -12.76 11.39
C ASP A 212 -25.59 -13.05 10.81
N ASP A 213 -26.28 -14.05 11.38
CA ASP A 213 -27.62 -14.48 10.96
C ASP A 213 -28.69 -13.39 11.15
N SER A 214 -28.45 -12.38 11.97
CA SER A 214 -29.35 -11.23 12.14
C SER A 214 -29.14 -10.14 11.07
N GLY A 215 -28.13 -10.30 10.20
CA GLY A 215 -27.72 -9.31 9.21
C GLY A 215 -26.79 -8.23 9.76
N ARG A 216 -26.30 -8.35 11.01
CA ARG A 216 -25.33 -7.42 11.57
C ARG A 216 -23.94 -7.67 11.01
N MET A 217 -23.30 -6.62 10.53
CA MET A 217 -21.94 -6.66 10.03
C MET A 217 -20.96 -6.50 11.20
N HIS A 218 -20.11 -7.51 11.42
CA HIS A 218 -19.11 -7.55 12.49
C HIS A 218 -17.77 -6.95 12.04
N SER A 219 -17.42 -7.14 10.78
CA SER A 219 -16.15 -6.66 10.22
C SER A 219 -16.27 -6.46 8.72
N ALA A 220 -15.43 -5.57 8.17
CA ALA A 220 -15.30 -5.34 6.75
C ALA A 220 -13.82 -5.15 6.40
N SER A 221 -13.41 -5.62 5.22
CA SER A 221 -12.05 -5.41 4.71
C SER A 221 -12.01 -5.28 3.20
N SER A 222 -10.96 -4.60 2.72
CA SER A 222 -10.61 -4.44 1.32
C SER A 222 -9.26 -5.08 1.07
N LEU A 223 -9.20 -5.93 0.07
CA LEU A 223 -7.99 -6.45 -0.54
C LEU A 223 -7.78 -5.73 -1.86
N ILE A 224 -6.60 -5.17 -2.09
CA ILE A 224 -6.21 -4.64 -3.41
C ILE A 224 -5.04 -5.45 -3.93
N PHE A 225 -4.87 -5.51 -5.26
CA PHE A 225 -3.83 -6.37 -5.81
C PHE A 225 -3.33 -5.89 -7.17
N ASP A 226 -2.13 -6.31 -7.49
CA ASP A 226 -1.50 -6.20 -8.79
C ASP A 226 -1.16 -7.62 -9.33
N ALA A 227 -0.39 -7.69 -10.39
CA ALA A 227 -0.02 -8.95 -11.02
C ALA A 227 0.89 -9.86 -10.15
N GLN A 228 1.40 -9.39 -9.01
CA GLN A 228 2.38 -10.12 -8.20
C GLN A 228 1.97 -10.29 -6.74
N THR A 229 1.26 -9.29 -6.18
CA THR A 229 1.02 -9.20 -4.73
C THR A 229 -0.40 -8.72 -4.46
N ALA A 230 -1.05 -9.33 -3.48
CA ALA A 230 -2.27 -8.81 -2.89
C ALA A 230 -1.94 -8.11 -1.55
N TYR A 231 -2.60 -6.98 -1.29
CA TYR A 231 -2.38 -6.12 -0.14
C TYR A 231 -3.65 -6.03 0.70
N TYR A 232 -3.54 -6.30 2.00
CA TYR A 232 -4.65 -6.16 2.95
C TYR A 232 -4.78 -4.69 3.36
N HIS A 233 -5.62 -3.97 2.60
CA HIS A 233 -5.52 -2.52 2.47
C HIS A 233 -6.29 -1.75 3.55
N ILE A 234 -7.62 -1.87 3.58
CA ILE A 234 -8.47 -1.19 4.56
C ILE A 234 -9.25 -2.26 5.31
N ALA A 235 -9.32 -2.14 6.64
CA ALA A 235 -10.14 -3.02 7.44
C ALA A 235 -10.73 -2.28 8.65
N GLY A 236 -11.85 -2.77 9.15
CA GLY A 236 -12.49 -2.27 10.34
C GLY A 236 -13.37 -3.32 10.99
N ASP A 237 -13.60 -3.14 12.28
CA ASP A 237 -14.49 -3.98 13.09
C ASP A 237 -15.55 -3.12 13.76
N ASP A 238 -16.76 -3.66 13.87
CA ASP A 238 -17.76 -3.14 14.80
C ASP A 238 -17.25 -3.32 16.24
N PRO A 239 -17.08 -2.23 17.00
CA PRO A 239 -16.57 -2.30 18.37
C PRO A 239 -17.32 -3.25 19.29
N GLU A 240 -18.65 -3.36 19.13
CA GLU A 240 -19.49 -4.24 19.96
C GLU A 240 -19.36 -5.71 19.55
N ALA A 241 -18.98 -6.00 18.29
CA ALA A 241 -18.85 -7.34 17.77
C ALA A 241 -17.39 -7.87 17.74
N ARG A 242 -16.40 -7.12 18.25
CA ARG A 242 -14.96 -7.48 18.18
C ARG A 242 -14.62 -8.85 18.74
N ASN A 243 -15.34 -9.29 19.76
CA ASN A 243 -15.10 -10.59 20.38
C ASN A 243 -15.53 -11.78 19.52
N SER A 244 -16.18 -11.55 18.37
CA SER A 244 -16.53 -12.60 17.40
C SER A 244 -15.31 -13.21 16.72
N GLY A 245 -14.20 -12.46 16.56
CA GLY A 245 -13.03 -12.86 15.77
C GLY A 245 -13.19 -12.59 14.27
N ALA A 246 -14.25 -11.89 13.86
CA ALA A 246 -14.60 -11.66 12.47
C ALA A 246 -13.47 -11.00 11.63
N GLY A 247 -12.79 -9.98 12.17
CA GLY A 247 -11.68 -9.33 11.46
C GLY A 247 -10.50 -10.27 11.21
N ILE A 248 -10.25 -11.21 12.13
CA ILE A 248 -9.21 -12.24 11.95
C ILE A 248 -9.65 -13.25 10.88
N LEU A 249 -10.93 -13.63 10.88
CA LEU A 249 -11.49 -14.48 9.82
C LEU A 249 -11.38 -13.81 8.46
N LEU A 250 -11.77 -12.52 8.31
CA LEU A 250 -11.65 -11.81 7.04
C LEU A 250 -10.19 -11.73 6.54
N THR A 251 -9.23 -11.58 7.45
CA THR A 251 -7.81 -11.63 7.09
C THR A 251 -7.43 -13.00 6.52
N TRP A 252 -7.88 -14.09 7.14
CA TRP A 252 -7.64 -15.45 6.63
C TRP A 252 -8.32 -15.69 5.28
N GLU A 253 -9.57 -15.25 5.12
CA GLU A 253 -10.30 -15.38 3.85
C GLU A 253 -9.64 -14.56 2.72
N ALA A 254 -9.08 -13.38 3.01
CA ALA A 254 -8.31 -12.61 2.06
C ALA A 254 -7.01 -13.33 1.63
N ILE A 255 -6.34 -14.02 2.56
CA ILE A 255 -5.16 -14.86 2.26
C ILE A 255 -5.57 -16.04 1.35
N ARG A 256 -6.65 -16.73 1.68
CA ARG A 256 -7.17 -17.84 0.85
C ARG A 256 -7.56 -17.34 -0.54
N TYR A 257 -8.31 -16.26 -0.63
CA TYR A 257 -8.72 -15.65 -1.90
C TYR A 257 -7.51 -15.30 -2.78
N THR A 258 -6.47 -14.75 -2.18
CA THR A 258 -5.23 -14.43 -2.88
C THR A 258 -4.61 -15.67 -3.55
N LYS A 259 -4.60 -16.80 -2.87
CA LYS A 259 -4.03 -18.04 -3.41
C LYS A 259 -4.99 -18.77 -4.34
N GLU A 260 -6.23 -19.00 -3.89
CA GLU A 260 -7.19 -19.90 -4.56
C GLU A 260 -7.86 -19.23 -5.78
N VAL A 261 -8.12 -17.94 -5.71
CA VAL A 261 -8.87 -17.20 -6.74
C VAL A 261 -7.95 -16.35 -7.62
N LEU A 262 -7.05 -15.58 -7.01
CA LEU A 262 -6.12 -14.72 -7.78
C LEU A 262 -4.91 -15.50 -8.30
N GLY A 263 -4.58 -16.66 -7.74
CA GLY A 263 -3.39 -17.44 -8.10
C GLY A 263 -2.06 -16.75 -7.75
N LEU A 264 -2.10 -15.73 -6.87
CA LEU A 264 -0.92 -14.99 -6.46
C LEU A 264 -0.15 -15.73 -5.35
N ASN A 265 1.16 -15.53 -5.34
CA ASN A 265 2.04 -16.14 -4.35
C ASN A 265 2.51 -15.19 -3.25
N HIS A 266 2.09 -13.93 -3.28
CA HIS A 266 2.48 -12.95 -2.26
C HIS A 266 1.26 -12.24 -1.68
N PHE A 267 1.21 -12.22 -0.35
CA PHE A 267 0.23 -11.44 0.42
C PHE A 267 0.98 -10.48 1.34
N ASP A 268 0.64 -9.19 1.27
CA ASP A 268 1.28 -8.13 2.03
C ASP A 268 0.25 -7.48 2.97
N PHE A 269 0.56 -7.40 4.26
CA PHE A 269 -0.29 -6.77 5.27
C PHE A 269 -0.17 -5.24 5.30
N GLU A 270 0.54 -4.64 4.36
CA GLU A 270 0.88 -3.21 4.31
C GLU A 270 1.64 -2.69 5.53
N GLY A 271 2.06 -3.57 6.39
CA GLY A 271 2.86 -3.28 7.57
C GLY A 271 2.22 -2.31 8.57
N SER A 272 2.90 -2.09 9.66
CA SER A 272 2.63 -1.01 10.60
C SER A 272 3.84 -0.77 11.49
N MET A 273 4.08 0.49 11.83
CA MET A 273 5.03 0.85 12.90
C MET A 273 4.33 0.89 14.27
N MET A 274 3.01 0.65 14.32
CA MET A 274 2.24 0.58 15.56
C MET A 274 2.34 -0.82 16.15
N GLN A 275 2.82 -0.93 17.39
CA GLN A 275 3.11 -2.19 18.07
C GLN A 275 1.91 -3.16 18.12
N ASN A 276 0.70 -2.64 18.38
CA ASN A 276 -0.51 -3.43 18.45
C ASN A 276 -0.93 -4.01 17.09
N VAL A 277 -0.69 -3.28 16.00
CA VAL A 277 -1.01 -3.73 14.63
C VAL A 277 0.07 -4.69 14.14
N GLU A 278 1.34 -4.41 14.40
CA GLU A 278 2.47 -5.29 14.10
C GLU A 278 2.28 -6.68 14.71
N ALA A 279 1.93 -6.72 16.00
CA ALA A 279 1.74 -7.98 16.72
C ALA A 279 0.70 -8.89 16.06
N ILE A 280 -0.36 -8.35 15.47
CA ILE A 280 -1.36 -9.12 14.73
C ILE A 280 -0.74 -9.71 13.44
N ARG A 281 0.00 -8.91 12.67
CA ARG A 281 0.63 -9.35 11.42
C ARG A 281 1.60 -10.52 11.63
N ARG A 282 2.44 -10.41 12.64
CA ARG A 282 3.38 -11.46 13.03
C ARG A 282 2.69 -12.75 13.48
N GLN A 283 1.52 -12.67 14.12
CA GLN A 283 0.76 -13.83 14.55
C GLN A 283 0.15 -14.65 13.39
N PHE A 284 0.07 -14.07 12.18
CA PHE A 284 -0.27 -14.82 10.95
C PHE A 284 0.93 -15.56 10.34
N GLY A 285 2.10 -15.55 10.99
CA GLY A 285 3.32 -16.18 10.45
C GLY A 285 4.01 -15.34 9.38
N ALA A 286 3.58 -14.08 9.18
CA ALA A 286 4.16 -13.21 8.17
C ALA A 286 5.59 -12.81 8.52
N VAL A 287 6.44 -12.74 7.48
CA VAL A 287 7.85 -12.36 7.59
C VAL A 287 7.98 -10.84 7.46
N GLN A 288 8.71 -10.24 8.39
CA GLN A 288 9.02 -8.83 8.38
C GLN A 288 9.95 -8.48 7.21
N GLN A 289 9.57 -7.48 6.40
CA GLN A 289 10.37 -6.98 5.28
C GLN A 289 10.61 -5.48 5.43
N PRO A 290 11.88 -5.02 5.43
CA PRO A 290 12.20 -3.60 5.52
C PRO A 290 11.90 -2.86 4.20
N TYR A 291 11.56 -1.59 4.34
CA TYR A 291 11.51 -0.61 3.25
C TYR A 291 11.95 0.76 3.74
N PHE A 292 12.26 1.68 2.83
CA PHE A 292 12.79 2.98 3.19
C PHE A 292 11.73 4.08 3.11
N ARG A 293 11.59 4.86 4.17
CA ARG A 293 11.07 6.21 4.06
C ARG A 293 12.24 7.13 3.78
N VAL A 294 12.21 7.82 2.65
CA VAL A 294 13.26 8.75 2.22
C VAL A 294 12.71 10.17 2.24
N TRP A 295 13.45 11.10 2.84
CA TRP A 295 13.03 12.50 2.90
C TRP A 295 14.18 13.48 2.77
N LYS A 296 13.86 14.72 2.40
CA LYS A 296 14.79 15.86 2.37
C LYS A 296 14.01 17.15 2.61
N THR A 297 14.50 17.99 3.51
CA THR A 297 13.96 19.33 3.74
C THR A 297 14.91 20.37 3.18
N ASN A 298 14.56 21.02 2.08
CA ASN A 298 15.38 22.03 1.41
C ASN A 298 15.18 23.41 2.01
N SER A 299 13.93 23.75 2.40
CA SER A 299 13.59 25.06 2.98
C SER A 299 14.27 25.27 4.34
N ARG A 300 14.99 26.37 4.50
CA ARG A 300 15.59 26.78 5.78
C ARG A 300 14.53 27.02 6.86
N ILE A 301 13.38 27.58 6.45
CA ILE A 301 12.25 27.87 7.35
C ILE A 301 11.67 26.56 7.90
N LEU A 302 11.41 25.58 7.03
CA LEU A 302 10.88 24.28 7.48
C LEU A 302 11.85 23.54 8.39
N ARG A 303 13.17 23.60 8.11
CA ARG A 303 14.20 23.02 8.99
C ARG A 303 14.20 23.68 10.35
N TRP A 304 14.08 25.00 10.43
CA TRP A 304 14.00 25.74 11.70
C TRP A 304 12.73 25.38 12.49
N LEU A 305 11.61 25.08 11.81
CA LEU A 305 10.37 24.62 12.43
C LEU A 305 10.36 23.13 12.82
N GLY A 306 11.50 22.42 12.69
CA GLY A 306 11.65 21.01 13.07
C GLY A 306 10.96 20.04 12.08
N ARG A 307 10.80 20.45 10.84
CA ARG A 307 10.19 19.66 9.76
C ARG A 307 11.21 19.35 8.67
#